data_d3c80ae06a5468ea4b076b6286ee5fd4
#
_entry.id   d3c80ae06a5468ea4b076b6286ee5fd4
#
_cell.length_a   1.000
_cell.length_b   1.000
_cell.length_c   1.000
_cell.angle_alpha   90.00
_cell.angle_beta   90.00
_cell.angle_gamma   90.00
#
_symmetry.space_group_name_H-M   'P 1'
#
loop_
_entity.id
_entity.type
_entity.pdbx_description
1 polymer ?
#
loop_
_entity_poly.entity_id
_entity_poly.type
_entity_poly.pdbx_seq_one_letter_code
_entity_poly.pdbx_strand_id
1 'polypeptide(L)'
;MLLFLDFFQEKNNNLNYNLLDYLIALVYAVVPVLVIIFYLLKRSRFDQPVRVVVVTFFLGFGVAFPLQALNAFIDPLGNLINVTVSGENFYKSFLRAAFQEEAFKFLIIVYYCMHLREFRKPMDAIVFGVSASLGFAMIENWGYVIPALFGDGFAAAREIALMRALTAVLIHMICGIMMGFYLIDYIFGEGKKSYLILSLLFPVCLHGFYNFIITSQDMSSYWALILVAAFLIRINFIFEKQKKLEIENYNKVLTRTWPSNSDIILTLFFSFSVLLIIYIILNSK
;
A
#
# COMPACT_ATOMS: atom_id res chain seq x y z
N MET A 1 14.95 4.24 11.01
CA MET A 1 14.84 4.76 12.40
C MET A 1 16.17 5.32 12.91
N LEU A 2 17.32 4.64 12.79
CA LEU A 2 18.64 5.20 13.17
C LEU A 2 19.01 6.39 12.28
N LEU A 3 18.94 6.30 10.95
CA LEU A 3 19.10 7.44 10.03
C LEU A 3 18.12 8.57 10.31
N PHE A 4 16.92 8.23 10.78
CA PHE A 4 15.90 9.17 11.18
C PHE A 4 16.28 9.91 12.49
N LEU A 5 16.86 9.18 13.45
CA LEU A 5 17.36 9.76 14.71
C LEU A 5 18.63 10.60 14.51
N ASP A 6 19.55 10.16 13.65
CA ASP A 6 20.77 10.90 13.30
C ASP A 6 20.43 12.19 12.56
N PHE A 7 19.47 12.17 11.63
CA PHE A 7 18.94 13.36 10.96
C PHE A 7 18.32 14.36 11.96
N PHE A 8 17.62 13.84 12.98
CA PHE A 8 17.07 14.67 14.07
C PHE A 8 18.14 15.29 14.96
N GLN A 9 19.25 14.59 15.23
CA GLN A 9 20.33 15.13 16.07
C GLN A 9 21.16 16.20 15.36
N GLU A 10 21.41 16.03 14.06
CA GLU A 10 22.30 16.93 13.31
C GLU A 10 21.63 18.27 12.93
N LYS A 11 20.32 18.30 12.68
CA LYS A 11 19.57 19.51 12.28
C LYS A 11 18.86 20.25 13.42
N ASN A 12 18.74 19.67 14.60
CA ASN A 12 18.07 20.30 15.75
C ASN A 12 18.78 21.53 16.32
N ASN A 13 19.98 21.83 15.85
CA ASN A 13 20.77 22.94 16.42
C ASN A 13 20.35 24.35 15.95
N ASN A 14 19.43 24.49 14.97
CA ASN A 14 19.11 25.79 14.39
C ASN A 14 17.62 26.15 14.27
N LEU A 15 16.68 25.28 14.62
CA LEU A 15 15.25 25.56 14.51
C LEU A 15 14.53 25.17 15.82
N ASN A 16 14.03 26.18 16.55
CA ASN A 16 13.24 25.99 17.76
C ASN A 16 11.82 25.52 17.44
N TYR A 17 11.68 24.25 16.99
CA TYR A 17 10.36 23.62 16.88
C TYR A 17 9.84 23.29 18.28
N ASN A 18 8.61 23.71 18.54
CA ASN A 18 7.93 23.42 19.81
C ASN A 18 7.01 22.18 19.66
N LEU A 19 6.49 21.69 20.77
CA LEU A 19 5.58 20.54 20.78
C LEU A 19 4.36 20.73 19.85
N LEU A 20 3.89 21.97 19.70
CA LEU A 20 2.74 22.29 18.85
C LEU A 20 3.05 22.02 17.37
N ASP A 21 4.25 22.33 16.91
CA ASP A 21 4.67 22.09 15.52
C ASP A 21 4.66 20.60 15.19
N TYR A 22 5.14 19.76 16.12
CA TYR A 22 5.06 18.30 15.97
C TYR A 22 3.61 17.81 15.95
N LEU A 23 2.76 18.34 16.82
CA LEU A 23 1.34 17.93 16.86
C LEU A 23 0.61 18.31 15.58
N ILE A 24 0.89 19.47 15.01
CA ILE A 24 0.29 19.91 13.75
C ILE A 24 0.78 19.03 12.57
N ALA A 25 2.08 18.73 12.50
CA ALA A 25 2.61 17.84 11.47
C ALA A 25 2.04 16.41 11.60
N LEU A 26 1.85 15.92 12.83
CA LEU A 26 1.17 14.66 13.11
C LEU A 26 -0.28 14.67 12.59
N VAL A 27 -1.02 15.74 12.85
CA VAL A 27 -2.39 15.92 12.34
C VAL A 27 -2.40 15.88 10.81
N TYR A 28 -1.47 16.54 10.13
CA TYR A 28 -1.35 16.50 8.68
C TYR A 28 -1.06 15.11 8.14
N ALA A 29 -0.23 14.32 8.82
CA ALA A 29 0.08 12.96 8.39
C ALA A 29 -1.09 11.97 8.60
N VAL A 30 -1.83 12.11 9.70
CA VAL A 30 -2.79 11.11 10.20
C VAL A 30 -4.22 11.38 9.71
N VAL A 31 -4.67 12.65 9.74
CA VAL A 31 -6.09 12.99 9.46
C VAL A 31 -6.57 12.52 8.09
N PRO A 32 -5.83 12.68 6.97
CA PRO A 32 -6.30 12.20 5.67
C PRO A 32 -6.61 10.71 5.66
N VAL A 33 -5.75 9.91 6.30
CA VAL A 33 -5.92 8.45 6.39
C VAL A 33 -7.15 8.10 7.21
N LEU A 34 -7.34 8.75 8.38
CA LEU A 34 -8.50 8.52 9.24
C LEU A 34 -9.82 8.93 8.58
N VAL A 35 -9.84 10.03 7.84
CA VAL A 35 -11.03 10.46 7.08
C VAL A 35 -11.41 9.43 6.02
N ILE A 36 -10.43 8.91 5.28
CA ILE A 36 -10.68 7.92 4.23
C ILE A 36 -11.17 6.61 4.82
N ILE A 37 -10.52 6.07 5.86
CA ILE A 37 -10.96 4.81 6.47
C ILE A 37 -12.35 4.96 7.09
N PHE A 38 -12.63 6.06 7.78
CA PHE A 38 -13.94 6.34 8.35
C PHE A 38 -15.03 6.43 7.26
N TYR A 39 -14.76 7.16 6.16
CA TYR A 39 -15.67 7.26 5.03
C TYR A 39 -15.99 5.89 4.43
N LEU A 40 -14.97 5.05 4.22
CA LEU A 40 -15.14 3.71 3.66
C LEU A 40 -15.93 2.80 4.61
N LEU A 41 -15.63 2.82 5.90
CA LEU A 41 -16.36 2.06 6.92
C LEU A 41 -17.83 2.46 6.98
N LYS A 42 -18.13 3.75 6.88
CA LYS A 42 -19.51 4.26 6.87
C LYS A 42 -20.27 3.89 5.60
N ARG A 43 -19.60 3.97 4.43
CA ARG A 43 -20.22 3.74 3.12
C ARG A 43 -20.60 2.28 2.89
N SER A 44 -19.77 1.36 3.30
CA SER A 44 -19.92 -0.07 3.00
C SER A 44 -20.85 -0.80 3.95
N ARG A 45 -21.41 -0.13 4.98
CA ARG A 45 -22.20 -0.77 6.05
C ARG A 45 -21.50 -2.05 6.56
N PHE A 46 -20.19 -1.94 6.82
CA PHE A 46 -19.40 -3.07 7.29
C PHE A 46 -19.94 -3.59 8.61
N ASP A 47 -20.39 -4.84 8.61
CA ASP A 47 -20.76 -5.58 9.81
C ASP A 47 -19.50 -6.11 10.55
N GLN A 48 -18.31 -5.67 10.13
CA GLN A 48 -17.06 -6.14 10.73
C GLN A 48 -16.86 -5.49 12.10
N PRO A 49 -16.45 -6.28 13.10
CA PRO A 49 -16.09 -5.73 14.39
C PRO A 49 -14.96 -4.70 14.23
N VAL A 50 -15.18 -3.50 14.75
CA VAL A 50 -14.18 -2.40 14.70
C VAL A 50 -12.82 -2.87 15.18
N ARG A 51 -12.78 -3.75 16.18
CA ARG A 51 -11.54 -4.34 16.70
C ARG A 51 -10.69 -4.99 15.60
N VAL A 52 -11.30 -5.78 14.73
CA VAL A 52 -10.56 -6.51 13.67
C VAL A 52 -10.01 -5.55 12.64
N VAL A 53 -10.81 -4.55 12.25
CA VAL A 53 -10.36 -3.49 11.34
C VAL A 53 -9.19 -2.72 11.92
N VAL A 54 -9.27 -2.33 13.20
CA VAL A 54 -8.20 -1.62 13.91
C VAL A 54 -6.94 -2.47 14.04
N VAL A 55 -7.06 -3.74 14.38
CA VAL A 55 -5.88 -4.64 14.46
C VAL A 55 -5.23 -4.78 13.08
N THR A 56 -6.01 -5.00 12.02
CA THR A 56 -5.48 -5.11 10.66
C THR A 56 -4.80 -3.80 10.20
N PHE A 57 -5.37 -2.65 10.58
CA PHE A 57 -4.76 -1.34 10.33
C PHE A 57 -3.39 -1.22 11.02
N PHE A 58 -3.29 -1.60 12.29
CA PHE A 58 -2.01 -1.53 13.00
C PHE A 58 -1.00 -2.59 12.55
N LEU A 59 -1.45 -3.74 12.04
CA LEU A 59 -0.56 -4.68 11.35
C LEU A 59 0.03 -4.05 10.08
N GLY A 60 -0.80 -3.36 9.29
CA GLY A 60 -0.34 -2.61 8.13
C GLY A 60 0.64 -1.49 8.49
N PHE A 61 0.35 -0.73 9.55
CA PHE A 61 1.27 0.27 10.09
C PHE A 61 2.62 -0.36 10.48
N GLY A 62 2.58 -1.54 11.10
CA GLY A 62 3.76 -2.29 11.53
C GLY A 62 4.65 -2.80 10.41
N VAL A 63 4.18 -2.86 9.16
CA VAL A 63 4.96 -3.32 7.99
C VAL A 63 6.22 -2.49 7.77
N ALA A 64 6.20 -1.21 8.14
CA ALA A 64 7.37 -0.34 8.01
C ALA A 64 8.63 -0.88 8.72
N PHE A 65 8.48 -1.60 9.83
CA PHE A 65 9.61 -2.11 10.61
C PHE A 65 10.36 -3.25 9.90
N PRO A 66 9.70 -4.35 9.46
CA PRO A 66 10.38 -5.39 8.71
C PRO A 66 10.90 -4.90 7.35
N LEU A 67 10.22 -3.96 6.69
CA LEU A 67 10.70 -3.35 5.47
C LEU A 67 12.00 -2.57 5.67
N GLN A 68 12.08 -1.78 6.73
CA GLN A 68 13.30 -1.05 7.06
C GLN A 68 14.48 -2.01 7.33
N ALA A 69 14.24 -3.08 8.08
CA ALA A 69 15.25 -4.10 8.32
C ALA A 69 15.69 -4.78 7.00
N LEU A 70 14.74 -5.16 6.14
CA LEU A 70 15.02 -5.78 4.84
C LEU A 70 15.83 -4.85 3.94
N ASN A 71 15.46 -3.56 3.85
CA ASN A 71 16.15 -2.57 3.04
C ASN A 71 17.58 -2.32 3.53
N ALA A 72 17.84 -2.38 4.83
CA ALA A 72 19.20 -2.26 5.38
C ALA A 72 20.13 -3.35 4.86
N PHE A 73 19.62 -4.54 4.50
CA PHE A 73 20.39 -5.61 3.87
C PHE A 73 20.49 -5.49 2.35
N ILE A 74 19.40 -5.02 1.70
CA ILE A 74 19.31 -5.01 0.22
C ILE A 74 20.01 -3.79 -0.38
N ASP A 75 19.88 -2.61 0.23
CA ASP A 75 20.44 -1.36 -0.32
C ASP A 75 21.97 -1.40 -0.56
N PRO A 76 22.80 -1.97 0.34
CA PRO A 76 24.24 -2.13 0.08
C PRO A 76 24.54 -3.02 -1.13
N LEU A 77 23.71 -4.05 -1.39
CA LEU A 77 23.87 -4.95 -2.53
C LEU A 77 23.52 -4.24 -3.85
N GLY A 78 22.51 -3.37 -3.84
CA GLY A 78 22.11 -2.57 -4.99
C GLY A 78 23.21 -1.63 -5.48
N ASN A 79 24.05 -1.12 -4.58
CA ASN A 79 25.17 -0.24 -4.91
C ASN A 79 26.34 -0.95 -5.64
N LEU A 80 26.34 -2.28 -5.66
CA LEU A 80 27.37 -3.09 -6.34
C LEU A 80 27.05 -3.30 -7.83
N ILE A 81 25.88 -2.92 -8.29
CA ILE A 81 25.40 -3.17 -9.65
C ILE A 81 25.36 -1.85 -10.42
N ASN A 82 26.10 -1.75 -11.51
CA ASN A 82 25.98 -0.64 -12.43
C ASN A 82 24.66 -0.74 -13.18
N VAL A 83 23.80 0.26 -13.02
CA VAL A 83 22.46 0.29 -13.62
C VAL A 83 22.27 1.55 -14.46
N THR A 84 21.40 1.46 -15.47
CA THR A 84 20.94 2.65 -16.20
C THR A 84 20.05 3.51 -15.31
N VAL A 85 19.91 4.80 -15.61
CA VAL A 85 19.02 5.72 -14.85
C VAL A 85 17.58 5.18 -14.82
N SER A 86 17.08 4.70 -15.97
CA SER A 86 15.75 4.10 -16.05
C SER A 86 15.62 2.81 -15.24
N GLY A 87 16.66 1.96 -15.24
CA GLY A 87 16.71 0.73 -14.45
C GLY A 87 16.76 1.02 -12.96
N GLU A 88 17.50 2.04 -12.52
CA GLU A 88 17.53 2.46 -11.12
C GLU A 88 16.17 2.96 -10.65
N ASN A 89 15.49 3.81 -11.43
CA ASN A 89 14.16 4.30 -11.10
C ASN A 89 13.14 3.15 -11.06
N PHE A 90 13.18 2.22 -12.02
CA PHE A 90 12.34 1.02 -12.00
C PHE A 90 12.60 0.17 -10.76
N TYR A 91 13.87 -0.11 -10.43
CA TYR A 91 14.23 -0.88 -9.24
C TYR A 91 13.66 -0.25 -7.96
N LYS A 92 13.89 1.05 -7.76
CA LYS A 92 13.40 1.78 -6.58
C LYS A 92 11.88 1.77 -6.47
N SER A 93 11.19 1.97 -7.60
CA SER A 93 9.74 2.11 -7.62
C SER A 93 9.01 0.77 -7.52
N PHE A 94 9.45 -0.25 -8.27
CA PHE A 94 8.71 -1.50 -8.40
C PHE A 94 9.23 -2.60 -7.48
N LEU A 95 10.56 -2.84 -7.45
CA LEU A 95 11.13 -3.95 -6.68
C LEU A 95 11.34 -3.59 -5.21
N ARG A 96 11.97 -2.44 -4.96
CA ARG A 96 12.32 -2.02 -3.60
C ARG A 96 11.14 -1.46 -2.81
N ALA A 97 10.27 -0.67 -3.44
CA ALA A 97 9.10 -0.13 -2.77
C ALA A 97 7.86 -1.00 -2.99
N ALA A 98 7.22 -0.89 -4.16
CA ALA A 98 5.90 -1.45 -4.38
C ALA A 98 5.81 -2.96 -4.12
N PHE A 99 6.75 -3.78 -4.63
CA PHE A 99 6.70 -5.23 -4.41
C PHE A 99 6.81 -5.59 -2.94
N GLN A 100 7.78 -5.03 -2.24
CA GLN A 100 7.98 -5.36 -0.82
C GLN A 100 6.77 -4.95 0.01
N GLU A 101 6.26 -3.73 -0.18
CA GLU A 101 5.14 -3.21 0.59
C GLU A 101 3.84 -3.99 0.33
N GLU A 102 3.51 -4.23 -0.94
CA GLU A 102 2.29 -4.95 -1.28
C GLU A 102 2.40 -6.44 -0.91
N ALA A 103 3.59 -7.04 -0.97
CA ALA A 103 3.81 -8.41 -0.52
C ALA A 103 3.56 -8.56 1.00
N PHE A 104 4.06 -7.65 1.83
CA PHE A 104 3.78 -7.70 3.27
C PHE A 104 2.29 -7.46 3.58
N LYS A 105 1.63 -6.54 2.90
CA LYS A 105 0.16 -6.33 3.03
C LYS A 105 -0.61 -7.58 2.61
N PHE A 106 -0.23 -8.21 1.49
CA PHE A 106 -0.79 -9.48 1.05
C PHE A 106 -0.62 -10.59 2.08
N LEU A 107 0.58 -10.73 2.68
CA LEU A 107 0.85 -11.71 3.73
C LEU A 107 -0.02 -11.49 4.98
N ILE A 108 -0.26 -10.24 5.39
CA ILE A 108 -1.20 -9.93 6.49
C ILE A 108 -2.60 -10.48 6.15
N ILE A 109 -3.08 -10.29 4.93
CA ILE A 109 -4.42 -10.74 4.57
C ILE A 109 -4.48 -12.26 4.55
N VAL A 110 -3.54 -12.95 3.88
CA VAL A 110 -3.61 -14.40 3.70
C VAL A 110 -3.27 -15.19 4.97
N TYR A 111 -2.37 -14.72 5.82
CA TYR A 111 -1.96 -15.43 7.02
C TYR A 111 -2.69 -15.00 8.30
N TYR A 112 -3.19 -13.77 8.36
CA TYR A 112 -3.91 -13.29 9.52
C TYR A 112 -5.40 -13.14 9.25
N CYS A 113 -5.79 -12.25 8.32
CA CYS A 113 -7.20 -11.90 8.15
C CYS A 113 -8.07 -13.07 7.70
N MET A 114 -7.58 -13.89 6.76
CA MET A 114 -8.34 -15.03 6.25
C MET A 114 -8.60 -16.12 7.29
N HIS A 115 -7.82 -16.18 8.38
CA HIS A 115 -8.01 -17.13 9.47
C HIS A 115 -8.94 -16.61 10.57
N LEU A 116 -9.43 -15.38 10.45
CA LEU A 116 -10.37 -14.81 11.41
C LEU A 116 -11.77 -15.39 11.20
N ARG A 117 -12.51 -15.57 12.30
CA ARG A 117 -13.92 -16.01 12.26
C ARG A 117 -14.80 -14.98 11.56
N GLU A 118 -14.39 -13.74 11.56
CA GLU A 118 -15.03 -12.58 10.96
C GLU A 118 -14.87 -12.52 9.44
N PHE A 119 -13.92 -13.26 8.86
CA PHE A 119 -13.74 -13.34 7.40
C PHE A 119 -14.80 -14.29 6.81
N ARG A 120 -15.97 -13.76 6.47
CA ARG A 120 -17.15 -14.57 6.06
C ARG A 120 -17.68 -14.20 4.69
N LYS A 121 -17.54 -12.95 4.29
CA LYS A 121 -18.18 -12.36 3.11
C LYS A 121 -17.14 -11.89 2.11
N PRO A 122 -17.47 -11.81 0.82
CA PRO A 122 -16.56 -11.26 -0.18
C PRO A 122 -16.03 -9.88 0.19
N MET A 123 -16.88 -8.97 0.70
CA MET A 123 -16.46 -7.62 1.08
C MET A 123 -15.38 -7.60 2.17
N ASP A 124 -15.25 -8.64 2.99
CA ASP A 124 -14.24 -8.69 4.06
C ASP A 124 -12.81 -8.61 3.52
N ALA A 125 -12.56 -9.23 2.36
CA ALA A 125 -11.26 -9.16 1.70
C ALA A 125 -10.89 -7.71 1.31
N ILE A 126 -11.86 -6.93 0.82
CA ILE A 126 -11.64 -5.51 0.50
C ILE A 126 -11.41 -4.69 1.76
N VAL A 127 -12.23 -4.91 2.80
CA VAL A 127 -12.11 -4.19 4.08
C VAL A 127 -10.74 -4.37 4.70
N PHE A 128 -10.28 -5.61 4.79
CA PHE A 128 -8.98 -5.91 5.37
C PHE A 128 -7.82 -5.43 4.49
N GLY A 129 -7.95 -5.56 3.16
CA GLY A 129 -6.99 -5.01 2.22
C GLY A 129 -6.81 -3.50 2.37
N VAL A 130 -7.91 -2.77 2.44
CA VAL A 130 -7.92 -1.31 2.65
C VAL A 130 -7.36 -0.95 4.04
N SER A 131 -7.76 -1.70 5.08
CA SER A 131 -7.30 -1.42 6.44
C SER A 131 -5.79 -1.58 6.57
N ALA A 132 -5.22 -2.67 6.06
CA ALA A 132 -3.77 -2.89 6.04
C ALA A 132 -3.04 -1.81 5.23
N SER A 133 -3.57 -1.48 4.04
CA SER A 133 -2.96 -0.48 3.15
C SER A 133 -3.00 0.93 3.73
N LEU A 134 -4.10 1.34 4.36
CA LEU A 134 -4.20 2.64 5.01
C LEU A 134 -3.37 2.72 6.31
N GLY A 135 -3.22 1.61 7.03
CA GLY A 135 -2.29 1.53 8.16
C GLY A 135 -0.85 1.81 7.72
N PHE A 136 -0.42 1.18 6.63
CA PHE A 136 0.89 1.43 6.04
C PHE A 136 1.02 2.87 5.52
N ALA A 137 0.02 3.38 4.80
CA ALA A 137 0.02 4.77 4.32
C ALA A 137 0.19 5.79 5.45
N MET A 138 -0.34 5.52 6.64
CA MET A 138 -0.21 6.41 7.79
C MET A 138 1.23 6.54 8.27
N ILE A 139 1.94 5.42 8.46
CA ILE A 139 3.34 5.45 8.89
C ILE A 139 4.25 6.02 7.81
N GLU A 140 3.94 5.75 6.56
CA GLU A 140 4.67 6.33 5.44
C GLU A 140 4.45 7.84 5.34
N ASN A 141 3.22 8.35 5.50
CA ASN A 141 2.96 9.78 5.59
C ASN A 141 3.77 10.45 6.68
N TRP A 142 3.87 9.83 7.86
CA TRP A 142 4.73 10.30 8.92
C TRP A 142 6.18 10.43 8.43
N GLY A 143 6.69 9.39 7.76
CA GLY A 143 8.05 9.34 7.22
C GLY A 143 8.38 10.44 6.20
N TYR A 144 7.38 11.04 5.55
CA TYR A 144 7.56 12.16 4.61
C TYR A 144 7.29 13.54 5.24
N VAL A 145 6.22 13.66 6.02
CA VAL A 145 5.77 14.96 6.55
C VAL A 145 6.71 15.47 7.65
N ILE A 146 7.17 14.58 8.54
CA ILE A 146 8.04 14.99 9.65
C ILE A 146 9.42 15.44 9.15
N PRO A 147 10.14 14.71 8.28
CA PRO A 147 11.39 15.21 7.72
C PRO A 147 11.25 16.53 6.96
N ALA A 148 10.15 16.72 6.23
CA ALA A 148 9.88 17.98 5.54
C ALA A 148 9.69 19.16 6.51
N LEU A 149 9.02 18.94 7.64
CA LEU A 149 8.89 19.96 8.68
C LEU A 149 10.27 20.42 9.16
N PHE A 150 11.16 19.49 9.49
CA PHE A 150 12.49 19.81 10.03
C PHE A 150 13.50 20.25 8.97
N GLY A 151 13.32 19.81 7.71
CA GLY A 151 14.20 20.19 6.61
C GLY A 151 13.89 21.54 6.01
N ASP A 152 12.63 21.73 5.65
CA ASP A 152 12.17 22.80 4.78
C ASP A 152 11.04 23.64 5.41
N GLY A 153 10.63 23.30 6.64
CA GLY A 153 9.68 24.07 7.43
C GLY A 153 8.21 23.71 7.19
N PHE A 154 7.35 24.49 7.84
CA PHE A 154 5.91 24.21 7.93
C PHE A 154 5.18 24.22 6.59
N ALA A 155 5.58 25.12 5.68
CA ALA A 155 4.97 25.24 4.36
C ALA A 155 5.21 23.97 3.53
N ALA A 156 6.44 23.46 3.53
CA ALA A 156 6.80 22.22 2.83
C ALA A 156 6.10 20.99 3.42
N ALA A 157 6.07 20.87 4.75
CA ALA A 157 5.36 19.79 5.43
C ALA A 157 3.86 19.74 5.05
N ARG A 158 3.20 20.92 5.03
CA ARG A 158 1.80 21.05 4.63
C ARG A 158 1.58 20.68 3.16
N GLU A 159 2.45 21.14 2.26
CA GLU A 159 2.36 20.85 0.85
C GLU A 159 2.51 19.34 0.58
N ILE A 160 3.52 18.70 1.16
CA ILE A 160 3.73 17.26 1.06
C ILE A 160 2.54 16.51 1.63
N ALA A 161 2.01 16.90 2.79
CA ALA A 161 0.85 16.26 3.39
C ALA A 161 -0.40 16.34 2.50
N LEU A 162 -0.67 17.50 1.88
CA LEU A 162 -1.78 17.68 0.94
C LEU A 162 -1.60 16.86 -0.33
N MET A 163 -0.42 16.90 -0.93
CA MET A 163 -0.13 16.11 -2.13
C MET A 163 -0.28 14.61 -1.85
N ARG A 164 0.25 14.12 -0.73
CA ARG A 164 0.12 12.71 -0.34
C ARG A 164 -1.32 12.33 -0.01
N ALA A 165 -2.10 13.21 0.60
CA ALA A 165 -3.52 12.96 0.86
C ALA A 165 -4.32 12.75 -0.45
N LEU A 166 -3.99 13.51 -1.49
CA LEU A 166 -4.67 13.45 -2.80
C LEU A 166 -4.13 12.38 -3.74
N THR A 167 -2.95 11.81 -3.46
CA THR A 167 -2.30 10.83 -4.33
C THR A 167 -1.87 9.57 -3.59
N ALA A 168 -0.83 9.61 -2.76
CA ALA A 168 -0.23 8.44 -2.12
C ALA A 168 -1.20 7.68 -1.21
N VAL A 169 -1.97 8.38 -0.36
CA VAL A 169 -2.96 7.71 0.50
C VAL A 169 -4.06 7.05 -0.32
N LEU A 170 -4.50 7.70 -1.40
CA LEU A 170 -5.51 7.16 -2.30
C LEU A 170 -4.97 5.96 -3.10
N ILE A 171 -3.71 5.99 -3.56
CA ILE A 171 -3.14 4.84 -4.28
C ILE A 171 -3.03 3.62 -3.37
N HIS A 172 -2.60 3.77 -2.11
CA HIS A 172 -2.60 2.68 -1.14
C HIS A 172 -4.00 2.12 -0.90
N MET A 173 -5.00 2.99 -0.75
CA MET A 173 -6.40 2.56 -0.65
C MET A 173 -6.82 1.74 -1.88
N ILE A 174 -6.51 2.23 -3.09
CA ILE A 174 -6.85 1.57 -4.35
C ILE A 174 -6.16 0.20 -4.44
N CYS A 175 -4.88 0.12 -4.08
CA CYS A 175 -4.12 -1.13 -4.04
C CYS A 175 -4.77 -2.14 -3.09
N GLY A 176 -5.18 -1.72 -1.89
CA GLY A 176 -5.90 -2.58 -0.94
C GLY A 176 -7.25 -3.08 -1.48
N ILE A 177 -8.00 -2.22 -2.16
CA ILE A 177 -9.26 -2.59 -2.82
C ILE A 177 -9.02 -3.62 -3.92
N MET A 178 -8.04 -3.38 -4.79
CA MET A 178 -7.71 -4.29 -5.90
C MET A 178 -7.18 -5.63 -5.42
N MET A 179 -6.36 -5.64 -4.39
CA MET A 179 -5.91 -6.86 -3.72
C MET A 179 -7.11 -7.67 -3.22
N GLY A 180 -8.00 -7.04 -2.46
CA GLY A 180 -9.22 -7.67 -1.96
C GLY A 180 -10.13 -8.16 -3.08
N PHE A 181 -10.30 -7.37 -4.15
CA PHE A 181 -11.14 -7.71 -5.30
C PHE A 181 -10.69 -9.02 -5.99
N TYR A 182 -9.41 -9.17 -6.28
CA TYR A 182 -8.89 -10.40 -6.88
C TYR A 182 -8.87 -11.58 -5.91
N LEU A 183 -8.68 -11.33 -4.60
CA LEU A 183 -8.83 -12.35 -3.58
C LEU A 183 -10.27 -12.88 -3.49
N ILE A 184 -11.28 -12.03 -3.68
CA ILE A 184 -12.69 -12.46 -3.75
C ILE A 184 -12.88 -13.47 -4.89
N ASP A 185 -12.40 -13.15 -6.09
CA ASP A 185 -12.54 -14.01 -7.26
C ASP A 185 -11.79 -15.37 -7.07
N TYR A 186 -10.71 -15.37 -6.29
CA TYR A 186 -10.02 -16.60 -5.89
C TYR A 186 -10.77 -17.38 -4.81
N ILE A 187 -11.11 -16.73 -3.70
CA ILE A 187 -11.63 -17.40 -2.48
C ILE A 187 -13.06 -17.87 -2.67
N PHE A 188 -13.92 -17.03 -3.23
CA PHE A 188 -15.36 -17.24 -3.37
C PHE A 188 -15.78 -17.63 -4.80
N GLY A 189 -14.84 -17.64 -5.74
CA GLY A 189 -15.02 -18.05 -7.12
C GLY A 189 -14.49 -19.46 -7.39
N GLU A 190 -13.86 -19.63 -8.53
CA GLU A 190 -13.39 -20.94 -9.01
C GLU A 190 -12.01 -21.37 -8.47
N GLY A 191 -11.39 -20.61 -7.58
CA GLY A 191 -10.06 -20.91 -7.03
C GLY A 191 -8.92 -20.87 -8.07
N LYS A 192 -9.10 -20.12 -9.15
CA LYS A 192 -8.08 -20.01 -10.21
C LYS A 192 -6.85 -19.29 -9.68
N LYS A 193 -5.69 -19.92 -9.77
CA LYS A 193 -4.40 -19.35 -9.30
C LYS A 193 -4.05 -18.01 -9.95
N SER A 194 -4.54 -17.75 -11.17
CA SER A 194 -4.37 -16.45 -11.82
C SER A 194 -4.96 -15.29 -11.00
N TYR A 195 -6.09 -15.47 -10.32
CA TYR A 195 -6.66 -14.46 -9.47
C TYR A 195 -5.81 -14.24 -8.20
N LEU A 196 -5.24 -15.29 -7.63
CA LEU A 196 -4.32 -15.16 -6.51
C LEU A 196 -3.05 -14.39 -6.92
N ILE A 197 -2.49 -14.68 -8.09
CA ILE A 197 -1.35 -13.93 -8.64
C ILE A 197 -1.72 -12.47 -8.89
N LEU A 198 -2.88 -12.20 -9.49
CA LEU A 198 -3.35 -10.85 -9.77
C LEU A 198 -3.63 -10.06 -8.49
N SER A 199 -4.01 -10.73 -7.38
CA SER A 199 -4.24 -10.05 -6.10
C SER A 199 -2.98 -9.39 -5.52
N LEU A 200 -1.80 -9.85 -5.91
CA LEU A 200 -0.52 -9.23 -5.57
C LEU A 200 0.05 -8.42 -6.74
N LEU A 201 0.17 -9.02 -7.91
CA LEU A 201 0.88 -8.41 -9.04
C LEU A 201 0.21 -7.11 -9.51
N PHE A 202 -1.12 -7.06 -9.52
CA PHE A 202 -1.83 -5.85 -9.96
C PHE A 202 -1.59 -4.65 -9.03
N PRO A 203 -1.78 -4.76 -7.69
CA PRO A 203 -1.40 -3.70 -6.77
C PRO A 203 0.06 -3.29 -6.87
N VAL A 204 0.99 -4.25 -7.00
CA VAL A 204 2.42 -3.98 -7.18
C VAL A 204 2.68 -3.16 -8.45
N CYS A 205 2.08 -3.54 -9.58
CA CYS A 205 2.22 -2.78 -10.83
C CYS A 205 1.65 -1.37 -10.71
N LEU A 206 0.47 -1.24 -10.12
CA LEU A 206 -0.19 0.06 -9.95
C LEU A 206 0.60 0.99 -9.02
N HIS A 207 1.00 0.50 -7.87
CA HIS A 207 1.80 1.23 -6.90
C HIS A 207 3.18 1.58 -7.47
N GLY A 208 3.85 0.61 -8.08
CA GLY A 208 5.16 0.83 -8.71
C GLY A 208 5.10 1.87 -9.84
N PHE A 209 4.03 1.85 -10.64
CA PHE A 209 3.84 2.84 -11.69
C PHE A 209 3.60 4.25 -11.12
N TYR A 210 2.81 4.35 -10.05
CA TYR A 210 2.66 5.60 -9.31
C TYR A 210 4.01 6.14 -8.81
N ASN A 211 4.80 5.30 -8.11
CA ASN A 211 6.11 5.69 -7.62
C ASN A 211 7.06 6.08 -8.76
N PHE A 212 7.03 5.34 -9.87
CA PHE A 212 7.84 5.63 -11.05
C PHE A 212 7.52 7.01 -11.63
N ILE A 213 6.24 7.38 -11.72
CA ILE A 213 5.81 8.71 -12.19
C ILE A 213 6.35 9.82 -11.29
N ILE A 214 6.19 9.70 -9.97
CA ILE A 214 6.56 10.79 -9.04
C ILE A 214 8.08 10.92 -8.85
N THR A 215 8.85 9.86 -9.11
CA THR A 215 10.31 9.87 -8.99
C THR A 215 11.03 10.13 -10.31
N SER A 216 10.34 10.05 -11.44
CA SER A 216 10.90 10.32 -12.77
C SER A 216 11.08 11.82 -12.98
N GLN A 217 12.27 12.23 -13.42
CA GLN A 217 12.55 13.64 -13.77
C GLN A 217 11.86 14.07 -15.05
N ASP A 218 11.55 13.12 -15.93
CA ASP A 218 10.98 13.36 -17.27
C ASP A 218 9.45 13.38 -17.26
N MET A 219 8.82 12.97 -16.16
CA MET A 219 7.36 12.86 -16.07
C MET A 219 6.78 13.92 -15.15
N SER A 220 5.70 14.57 -15.58
CA SER A 220 4.97 15.50 -14.73
C SER A 220 4.20 14.73 -13.63
N SER A 221 4.29 15.20 -12.40
CA SER A 221 3.53 14.64 -11.26
C SER A 221 1.99 14.69 -11.45
N TYR A 222 1.49 15.51 -12.39
CA TYR A 222 0.07 15.49 -12.77
C TYR A 222 -0.41 14.12 -13.27
N TRP A 223 0.47 13.30 -13.87
CA TRP A 223 0.13 11.94 -14.29
C TRP A 223 -0.26 11.04 -13.10
N ALA A 224 0.31 11.27 -11.93
CA ALA A 224 -0.08 10.56 -10.71
C ALA A 224 -1.53 10.89 -10.30
N LEU A 225 -1.96 12.14 -10.42
CA LEU A 225 -3.35 12.55 -10.17
C LEU A 225 -4.31 11.91 -11.19
N ILE A 226 -3.95 11.89 -12.47
CA ILE A 226 -4.75 11.26 -13.53
C ILE A 226 -4.89 9.75 -13.25
N LEU A 227 -3.80 9.08 -12.88
CA LEU A 227 -3.81 7.66 -12.52
C LEU A 227 -4.78 7.39 -11.36
N VAL A 228 -4.65 8.14 -10.27
CA VAL A 228 -5.54 8.03 -9.10
C VAL A 228 -6.99 8.29 -9.49
N ALA A 229 -7.28 9.36 -10.23
CA ALA A 229 -8.64 9.71 -10.66
C ALA A 229 -9.29 8.61 -11.52
N ALA A 230 -8.54 8.03 -12.47
CA ALA A 230 -9.02 6.94 -13.32
C ALA A 230 -9.44 5.71 -12.49
N PHE A 231 -8.66 5.36 -11.46
CA PHE A 231 -8.98 4.23 -10.60
C PHE A 231 -10.11 4.55 -9.61
N LEU A 232 -10.23 5.78 -9.12
CA LEU A 232 -11.35 6.18 -8.25
C LEU A 232 -12.70 6.02 -8.95
N ILE A 233 -12.79 6.31 -10.25
CA ILE A 233 -14.00 6.06 -11.05
C ILE A 233 -14.32 4.56 -11.07
N ARG A 234 -13.31 3.72 -11.25
CA ARG A 234 -13.46 2.25 -11.32
C ARG A 234 -13.87 1.62 -9.98
N ILE A 235 -13.42 2.19 -8.86
CA ILE A 235 -13.74 1.70 -7.52
C ILE A 235 -15.24 1.67 -7.24
N ASN A 236 -15.98 2.69 -7.64
CA ASN A 236 -17.43 2.72 -7.46
C ASN A 236 -18.10 1.51 -8.11
N PHE A 237 -17.65 1.16 -9.33
CA PHE A 237 -18.17 -0.01 -10.04
C PHE A 237 -17.84 -1.32 -9.31
N ILE A 238 -16.62 -1.44 -8.76
CA ILE A 238 -16.20 -2.61 -7.98
C ILE A 238 -17.07 -2.80 -6.74
N PHE A 239 -17.30 -1.74 -5.98
CA PHE A 239 -18.14 -1.78 -4.78
C PHE A 239 -19.58 -2.17 -5.10
N GLU A 240 -20.20 -1.58 -6.12
CA GLU A 240 -21.58 -1.90 -6.50
C GLU A 240 -21.70 -3.34 -7.01
N LYS A 241 -20.73 -3.83 -7.79
CA LYS A 241 -20.69 -5.22 -8.23
C LYS A 241 -20.63 -6.19 -7.05
N GLN A 242 -19.70 -5.97 -6.10
CA GLN A 242 -19.54 -6.86 -4.95
C GLN A 242 -20.72 -6.82 -4.00
N LYS A 243 -21.29 -5.66 -3.77
CA LYS A 243 -22.51 -5.52 -2.99
C LYS A 243 -23.71 -6.26 -3.60
N LYS A 244 -23.86 -6.19 -4.93
CA LYS A 244 -24.89 -6.94 -5.64
C LYS A 244 -24.70 -8.45 -5.48
N LEU A 245 -23.47 -8.95 -5.66
CA LEU A 245 -23.14 -10.35 -5.46
C LEU A 245 -23.38 -10.81 -4.01
N GLU A 246 -23.11 -9.99 -3.02
CA GLU A 246 -23.38 -10.30 -1.62
C GLU A 246 -24.89 -10.43 -1.36
N ILE A 247 -25.71 -9.54 -1.90
CA ILE A 247 -27.17 -9.60 -1.78
C ILE A 247 -27.73 -10.85 -2.46
N GLU A 248 -27.28 -11.16 -3.68
CA GLU A 248 -27.73 -12.33 -4.45
C GLU A 248 -27.37 -13.66 -3.77
N ASN A 249 -26.30 -13.68 -3.00
CA ASN A 249 -25.80 -14.87 -2.31
C ASN A 249 -26.08 -14.87 -0.79
N TYR A 250 -26.86 -13.93 -0.28
CA TYR A 250 -27.11 -13.75 1.15
C TYR A 250 -27.56 -15.04 1.87
N ASN A 251 -28.39 -15.86 1.21
CA ASN A 251 -28.90 -17.13 1.74
C ASN A 251 -28.12 -18.37 1.29
N LYS A 252 -27.03 -18.21 0.55
CA LYS A 252 -26.23 -19.33 0.08
C LYS A 252 -24.99 -19.54 0.95
N VAL A 253 -24.72 -20.81 1.27
CA VAL A 253 -23.43 -21.18 1.88
C VAL A 253 -22.38 -21.03 0.79
N LEU A 254 -21.57 -19.99 0.84
CA LEU A 254 -20.46 -19.79 -0.10
C LEU A 254 -19.36 -20.80 0.19
N THR A 255 -19.01 -21.59 -0.80
CA THR A 255 -17.78 -22.40 -0.76
C THR A 255 -16.57 -21.45 -0.81
N ARG A 256 -15.53 -21.78 -0.06
CA ARG A 256 -14.31 -20.97 0.03
C ARG A 256 -13.11 -21.82 -0.35
N THR A 257 -12.28 -21.29 -1.22
CA THR A 257 -10.99 -21.86 -1.56
C THR A 257 -9.89 -21.10 -0.85
N TRP A 258 -9.19 -21.79 0.05
CA TRP A 258 -8.07 -21.17 0.79
C TRP A 258 -6.76 -21.42 0.03
N PRO A 259 -5.88 -20.40 -0.10
CA PRO A 259 -4.59 -20.61 -0.72
C PRO A 259 -3.71 -21.50 0.15
N SER A 260 -3.07 -22.49 -0.48
CA SER A 260 -2.02 -23.26 0.18
C SER A 260 -0.73 -22.44 0.31
N ASN A 261 0.17 -22.83 1.20
CA ASN A 261 1.48 -22.19 1.31
C ASN A 261 2.24 -22.22 -0.02
N SER A 262 2.12 -23.30 -0.81
CA SER A 262 2.71 -23.38 -2.14
C SER A 262 2.11 -22.38 -3.12
N ASP A 263 0.81 -22.11 -3.05
CA ASP A 263 0.15 -21.11 -3.89
C ASP A 263 0.60 -19.68 -3.52
N ILE A 264 0.77 -19.40 -2.24
CA ILE A 264 1.29 -18.12 -1.74
C ILE A 264 2.73 -17.91 -2.20
N ILE A 265 3.60 -18.91 -2.00
CA ILE A 265 5.00 -18.87 -2.45
C ILE A 265 5.09 -18.67 -3.96
N LEU A 266 4.28 -19.42 -4.73
CA LEU A 266 4.21 -19.28 -6.19
C LEU A 266 3.80 -17.86 -6.60
N THR A 267 2.82 -17.27 -5.91
CA THR A 267 2.35 -15.90 -6.17
C THR A 267 3.46 -14.87 -5.93
N LEU A 268 4.16 -14.97 -4.81
CA LEU A 268 5.29 -14.09 -4.48
C LEU A 268 6.42 -14.25 -5.50
N PHE A 269 6.81 -15.49 -5.78
CA PHE A 269 7.91 -15.80 -6.71
C PHE A 269 7.58 -15.35 -8.13
N PHE A 270 6.38 -15.64 -8.63
CA PHE A 270 5.95 -15.23 -9.98
C PHE A 270 5.92 -13.70 -10.11
N SER A 271 5.32 -13.00 -9.15
CA SER A 271 5.24 -11.53 -9.17
C SER A 271 6.63 -10.90 -9.14
N PHE A 272 7.53 -11.41 -8.31
CA PHE A 272 8.92 -10.95 -8.26
C PHE A 272 9.66 -11.22 -9.58
N SER A 273 9.50 -12.42 -10.14
CA SER A 273 10.18 -12.84 -11.38
C SER A 273 9.78 -11.98 -12.57
N VAL A 274 8.50 -11.64 -12.70
CA VAL A 274 8.02 -10.72 -13.75
C VAL A 274 8.73 -9.37 -13.66
N LEU A 275 8.80 -8.79 -12.48
CA LEU A 275 9.46 -7.50 -12.26
C LEU A 275 10.98 -7.59 -12.50
N LEU A 276 11.61 -8.68 -12.07
CA LEU A 276 13.04 -8.91 -12.27
C LEU A 276 13.38 -9.03 -13.77
N ILE A 277 12.55 -9.73 -14.56
CA ILE A 277 12.73 -9.83 -16.01
C ILE A 277 12.66 -8.43 -16.65
N ILE A 278 11.67 -7.62 -16.29
CA ILE A 278 11.54 -6.24 -16.81
C ILE A 278 12.78 -5.41 -16.43
N TYR A 279 13.24 -5.53 -15.18
CA TYR A 279 14.44 -4.86 -14.70
C TYR A 279 15.70 -5.25 -15.52
N ILE A 280 15.89 -6.55 -15.77
CA ILE A 280 17.00 -7.05 -16.58
C ILE A 280 16.94 -6.48 -18.02
N ILE A 281 15.75 -6.47 -18.63
CA ILE A 281 15.57 -5.93 -19.99
C ILE A 281 15.91 -4.43 -20.04
N LEU A 282 15.52 -3.66 -19.04
CA LEU A 282 15.81 -2.22 -18.97
C LEU A 282 17.31 -1.92 -18.82
N ASN A 283 18.07 -2.83 -18.21
CA ASN A 283 19.51 -2.68 -18.00
C ASN A 283 20.38 -3.41 -19.05
N SER A 284 19.78 -4.15 -19.99
CA SER A 284 20.50 -4.88 -21.04
C SER A 284 20.87 -4.03 -22.26
N LYS A 285 20.49 -2.74 -22.25
CA LYS A 285 20.83 -1.74 -23.26
C LYS A 285 21.92 -0.82 -22.79
#